data_23f9d6e79dd7bc827a2eba0b422af274
#
_entry.id   23f9d6e79dd7bc827a2eba0b422af274
#
_cell.length_a   1.000
_cell.length_b   1.000
_cell.length_c   1.000
_cell.angle_alpha   90.00
_cell.angle_beta   90.00
_cell.angle_gamma   90.00
#
_symmetry.space_group_name_H-M   'P 1'
#
loop_
_entity.id
_entity.type
_entity.pdbx_description
1 polymer ?
#
loop_
_entity_poly.entity_id
_entity_poly.type
_entity_poly.pdbx_seq_one_letter_code
_entity_poly.pdbx_strand_id
1 'polypeptide(L)'
;KMQNLAAELGLGDSVIFAGVRSNMQSFYDAMDAFMLPSLFEGLPVVLVEAQTAGLPCFVSDTVDAGAAFTDRVKFLPLNDVSAWTNTIAAASFRRDPQAREKAVKAGYDIHTSAQVLQQFYLRRYAEVTK
;
A
#
# COMPACT_ATOMS: atom_id res chain seq x y z
N LYS A 1 4.50 24.01 -1.22
CA LYS A 1 3.29 24.05 -2.05
C LYS A 1 2.10 23.42 -1.31
N MET A 2 2.16 22.16 -0.88
CA MET A 2 1.05 21.48 -0.17
C MET A 2 0.74 22.09 1.21
N GLN A 3 1.75 22.53 1.96
CA GLN A 3 1.55 23.23 3.22
C GLN A 3 0.75 24.53 3.05
N ASN A 4 1.06 25.31 2.00
CA ASN A 4 0.31 26.53 1.69
C ASN A 4 -1.15 26.22 1.33
N LEU A 5 -1.38 25.17 0.53
CA LEU A 5 -2.72 24.75 0.18
C LEU A 5 -3.52 24.29 1.41
N ALA A 6 -2.92 23.52 2.32
CA ALA A 6 -3.58 23.13 3.56
C ALA A 6 -3.96 24.35 4.43
N ALA A 7 -3.10 25.37 4.49
CA ALA A 7 -3.40 26.61 5.19
C ALA A 7 -4.53 27.41 4.52
N GLU A 8 -4.49 27.54 3.18
CA GLU A 8 -5.53 28.23 2.40
C GLU A 8 -6.91 27.57 2.54
N LEU A 9 -6.94 26.23 2.71
CA LEU A 9 -8.15 25.45 2.94
C LEU A 9 -8.58 25.41 4.42
N GLY A 10 -7.86 26.08 5.33
CA GLY A 10 -8.15 26.06 6.76
C GLY A 10 -7.92 24.72 7.46
N LEU A 11 -7.07 23.85 6.89
CA LEU A 11 -6.80 22.49 7.37
C LEU A 11 -5.54 22.38 8.26
N GLY A 12 -4.99 23.50 8.71
CA GLY A 12 -3.71 23.57 9.43
C GLY A 12 -3.62 22.61 10.63
N ASP A 13 -4.69 22.51 11.41
CA ASP A 13 -4.74 21.64 12.59
C ASP A 13 -5.11 20.18 12.27
N SER A 14 -5.60 19.92 11.07
CA SER A 14 -6.05 18.59 10.62
C SER A 14 -5.03 17.87 9.75
N VAL A 15 -4.00 18.55 9.25
CA VAL A 15 -2.98 17.99 8.34
C VAL A 15 -1.60 18.07 8.99
N ILE A 16 -1.01 16.91 9.22
CA ILE A 16 0.34 16.77 9.78
C ILE A 16 1.32 16.39 8.67
N PHE A 17 2.27 17.27 8.37
CA PHE A 17 3.38 16.99 7.45
C PHE A 17 4.50 16.27 8.19
N ALA A 18 4.43 14.93 8.25
CA ALA A 18 5.34 14.13 9.06
C ALA A 18 6.80 14.14 8.56
N GLY A 19 7.06 14.52 7.30
CA GLY A 19 8.38 14.45 6.68
C GLY A 19 8.86 13.02 6.47
N VAL A 20 10.17 12.86 6.25
CA VAL A 20 10.80 11.55 6.07
C VAL A 20 10.94 10.84 7.42
N ARG A 21 10.53 9.59 7.50
CA ARG A 21 10.58 8.76 8.70
C ARG A 21 11.20 7.40 8.38
N SER A 22 11.95 6.85 9.33
CA SER A 22 12.56 5.51 9.23
C SER A 22 11.74 4.41 9.89
N ASN A 23 10.83 4.77 10.83
CA ASN A 23 10.01 3.83 11.59
C ASN A 23 8.60 3.69 11.00
N MET A 24 8.48 3.42 9.70
CA MET A 24 7.20 3.38 8.99
C MET A 24 6.20 2.39 9.58
N GLN A 25 6.65 1.29 10.18
CA GLN A 25 5.76 0.33 10.83
C GLN A 25 4.88 1.00 11.91
N SER A 26 5.46 1.84 12.77
CA SER A 26 4.70 2.56 13.81
C SER A 26 3.66 3.51 13.23
N PHE A 27 3.93 4.07 12.03
CA PHE A 27 2.95 4.90 11.33
C PHE A 27 1.78 4.06 10.81
N TYR A 28 2.05 2.93 10.13
CA TYR A 28 0.99 2.02 9.70
C TYR A 28 0.18 1.48 10.88
N ASP A 29 0.80 1.22 12.02
CA ASP A 29 0.10 0.75 13.22
C ASP A 29 -0.82 1.83 13.82
N ALA A 30 -0.50 3.10 13.62
CA ALA A 30 -1.30 4.25 14.11
C ALA A 30 -2.39 4.71 13.13
N MET A 31 -2.34 4.30 11.85
CA MET A 31 -3.30 4.72 10.83
C MET A 31 -4.62 3.94 10.94
N ASP A 32 -5.72 4.58 10.57
CA ASP A 32 -7.01 3.94 10.35
C ASP A 32 -7.23 3.57 8.89
N ALA A 33 -6.60 4.29 7.95
CA ALA A 33 -6.65 4.06 6.53
C ALA A 33 -5.38 4.53 5.84
N PHE A 34 -5.11 4.00 4.65
CA PHE A 34 -4.04 4.43 3.77
C PHE A 34 -4.60 4.99 2.46
N MET A 35 -4.07 6.12 2.01
CA MET A 35 -4.48 6.76 0.75
C MET A 35 -3.28 6.95 -0.17
N LEU A 36 -3.43 6.53 -1.44
CA LEU A 36 -2.42 6.65 -2.48
C LEU A 36 -3.02 7.27 -3.77
N PRO A 37 -3.23 8.58 -3.83
CA PRO A 37 -3.73 9.26 -5.02
C PRO A 37 -2.60 9.54 -6.02
N SER A 38 -1.91 8.51 -6.48
CA SER A 38 -0.78 8.62 -7.41
C SER A 38 -1.23 8.67 -8.85
N LEU A 39 -0.52 9.45 -9.69
CA LEU A 39 -0.73 9.49 -11.13
C LEU A 39 -0.20 8.23 -11.83
N PHE A 40 0.90 7.70 -11.33
CA PHE A 40 1.55 6.51 -11.85
C PHE A 40 2.41 5.86 -10.76
N GLU A 41 2.35 4.54 -10.67
CA GLU A 41 3.23 3.72 -9.85
C GLU A 41 3.64 2.48 -10.65
N GLY A 42 4.87 1.99 -10.40
CA GLY A 42 5.22 0.63 -10.78
C GLY A 42 4.62 -0.36 -9.77
N LEU A 43 5.45 -1.00 -8.92
CA LEU A 43 4.94 -1.69 -7.74
C LEU A 43 5.01 -0.74 -6.54
N PRO A 44 3.89 -0.21 -6.04
CA PRO A 44 3.91 0.70 -4.89
C PRO A 44 4.16 -0.08 -3.59
N VAL A 45 5.42 -0.17 -3.16
CA VAL A 45 5.82 -0.89 -1.93
C VAL A 45 5.06 -0.38 -0.71
N VAL A 46 4.81 0.92 -0.63
CA VAL A 46 4.00 1.53 0.45
C VAL A 46 2.57 0.98 0.52
N LEU A 47 1.98 0.58 -0.62
CA LEU A 47 0.66 -0.06 -0.67
C LEU A 47 0.76 -1.51 -0.18
N VAL A 48 1.84 -2.23 -0.49
CA VAL A 48 2.10 -3.58 0.03
C VAL A 48 2.24 -3.54 1.56
N GLU A 49 3.00 -2.59 2.08
CA GLU A 49 3.20 -2.38 3.51
C GLU A 49 1.88 -2.05 4.23
N ALA A 50 1.09 -1.11 3.70
CA ALA A 50 -0.21 -0.73 4.26
C ALA A 50 -1.20 -1.90 4.28
N GLN A 51 -1.27 -2.68 3.20
CA GLN A 51 -2.09 -3.90 3.14
C GLN A 51 -1.62 -4.94 4.14
N THR A 52 -0.29 -5.14 4.29
CA THR A 52 0.28 -6.09 5.27
C THR A 52 -0.03 -5.68 6.71
N ALA A 53 -0.13 -4.38 6.98
CA ALA A 53 -0.61 -3.84 8.26
C ALA A 53 -2.14 -4.00 8.46
N GLY A 54 -2.84 -4.52 7.45
CA GLY A 54 -4.29 -4.77 7.50
C GLY A 54 -5.15 -3.54 7.25
N LEU A 55 -4.58 -2.45 6.76
CA LEU A 55 -5.30 -1.20 6.54
C LEU A 55 -6.27 -1.29 5.35
N PRO A 56 -7.45 -0.65 5.44
CA PRO A 56 -8.20 -0.29 4.25
C PRO A 56 -7.39 0.72 3.44
N CYS A 57 -7.27 0.48 2.14
CA CYS A 57 -6.47 1.28 1.23
C CYS A 57 -7.34 1.88 0.13
N PHE A 58 -7.21 3.18 -0.10
CA PHE A 58 -7.88 3.92 -1.17
C PHE A 58 -6.81 4.38 -2.15
N VAL A 59 -6.88 3.91 -3.38
CA VAL A 59 -5.80 4.02 -4.36
C VAL A 59 -6.38 4.56 -5.67
N SER A 60 -5.63 5.37 -6.40
CA SER A 60 -6.06 5.80 -7.73
C SER A 60 -6.13 4.61 -8.70
N ASP A 61 -7.09 4.63 -9.59
CA ASP A 61 -7.32 3.62 -10.63
C ASP A 61 -6.22 3.58 -11.71
N THR A 62 -5.29 4.53 -11.67
CA THR A 62 -4.07 4.55 -12.48
C THR A 62 -2.97 3.61 -11.96
N VAL A 63 -3.11 3.13 -10.73
CA VAL A 63 -2.20 2.14 -10.12
C VAL A 63 -2.62 0.73 -10.56
N ASP A 64 -1.64 -0.13 -10.87
CA ASP A 64 -1.92 -1.50 -11.30
C ASP A 64 -2.68 -2.27 -10.20
N ALA A 65 -3.83 -2.81 -10.58
CA ALA A 65 -4.66 -3.62 -9.70
C ALA A 65 -3.96 -4.91 -9.22
N GLY A 66 -2.93 -5.37 -9.92
CA GLY A 66 -2.08 -6.49 -9.49
C GLY A 66 -1.32 -6.26 -8.18
N ALA A 67 -1.21 -4.99 -7.74
CA ALA A 67 -0.64 -4.66 -6.43
C ALA A 67 -1.57 -4.97 -5.25
N ALA A 68 -2.86 -5.23 -5.50
CA ALA A 68 -3.84 -5.55 -4.46
C ALA A 68 -3.85 -7.06 -4.16
N PHE A 69 -3.58 -7.44 -2.92
CA PHE A 69 -3.67 -8.83 -2.44
C PHE A 69 -4.67 -9.01 -1.28
N THR A 70 -5.30 -7.91 -0.85
CA THR A 70 -6.40 -7.94 0.11
C THR A 70 -7.67 -7.39 -0.54
N ASP A 71 -8.83 -7.75 0.01
CA ASP A 71 -10.14 -7.20 -0.37
C ASP A 71 -10.39 -5.78 0.18
N ARG A 72 -9.38 -5.21 0.86
CA ARG A 72 -9.44 -3.89 1.50
C ARG A 72 -8.93 -2.76 0.60
N VAL A 73 -8.51 -3.04 -0.62
CA VAL A 73 -8.09 -2.02 -1.58
C VAL A 73 -9.27 -1.57 -2.43
N LYS A 74 -9.48 -0.26 -2.51
CA LYS A 74 -10.48 0.38 -3.36
C LYS A 74 -9.77 1.27 -4.38
N PHE A 75 -9.94 0.96 -5.65
CA PHE A 75 -9.44 1.77 -6.75
C PHE A 75 -10.47 2.84 -7.12
N LEU A 76 -10.04 4.09 -7.21
CA LEU A 76 -10.90 5.25 -7.38
C LEU A 76 -10.38 6.17 -8.48
N PRO A 77 -11.25 6.78 -9.29
CA PRO A 77 -10.84 7.74 -10.32
C PRO A 77 -10.11 8.91 -9.70
N LEU A 78 -8.89 9.21 -10.18
CA LEU A 78 -8.05 10.27 -9.61
C LEU A 78 -8.68 11.66 -9.73
N ASN A 79 -9.50 11.88 -10.73
CA ASN A 79 -10.14 13.17 -11.04
C ASN A 79 -11.55 13.33 -10.43
N ASP A 80 -12.04 12.37 -9.65
CA ASP A 80 -13.36 12.41 -9.01
C ASP A 80 -13.24 12.47 -7.49
N VAL A 81 -13.10 13.68 -6.94
CA VAL A 81 -13.02 13.91 -5.50
C VAL A 81 -14.26 13.40 -4.77
N SER A 82 -15.44 13.45 -5.40
CA SER A 82 -16.70 12.97 -4.81
C SER A 82 -16.69 11.45 -4.64
N ALA A 83 -16.14 10.70 -5.59
CA ALA A 83 -15.95 9.26 -5.47
C ALA A 83 -15.06 8.91 -4.25
N TRP A 84 -13.96 9.64 -4.06
CA TRP A 84 -13.07 9.46 -2.89
C TRP A 84 -13.79 9.75 -1.58
N THR A 85 -14.39 10.93 -1.44
CA THR A 85 -15.06 11.34 -0.20
C THR A 85 -16.22 10.41 0.17
N ASN A 86 -17.06 10.04 -0.79
CA ASN A 86 -18.20 9.15 -0.53
C ASN A 86 -17.74 7.74 -0.17
N THR A 87 -16.72 7.21 -0.87
CA THR A 87 -16.20 5.86 -0.60
C THR A 87 -15.54 5.80 0.78
N ILE A 88 -14.73 6.81 1.15
CA ILE A 88 -14.08 6.88 2.45
C ILE A 88 -15.11 7.05 3.57
N ALA A 89 -16.10 7.92 3.39
CA ALA A 89 -17.16 8.15 4.39
C ALA A 89 -18.01 6.91 4.66
N ALA A 90 -18.20 6.05 3.65
CA ALA A 90 -18.96 4.79 3.78
C ALA A 90 -18.09 3.59 4.20
N ALA A 91 -16.77 3.76 4.33
CA ALA A 91 -15.86 2.67 4.56
C ALA A 91 -15.86 2.17 6.01
N SER A 92 -15.56 0.88 6.15
CA SER A 92 -15.21 0.30 7.45
C SER A 92 -13.69 0.39 7.65
N PHE A 93 -13.26 1.01 8.73
CA PHE A 93 -11.86 1.17 9.09
C PHE A 93 -11.31 0.00 9.94
N ARG A 94 -12.00 -1.13 9.95
CA ARG A 94 -11.50 -2.34 10.63
C ARG A 94 -10.33 -2.92 9.86
N ARG A 95 -9.28 -3.30 10.58
CA ARG A 95 -8.11 -3.99 10.01
C ARG A 95 -8.46 -5.40 9.57
N ASP A 96 -7.77 -5.88 8.54
CA ASP A 96 -7.83 -7.28 8.12
C ASP A 96 -6.92 -8.12 9.04
N PRO A 97 -7.47 -9.03 9.86
CA PRO A 97 -6.66 -9.86 10.76
C PRO A 97 -5.81 -10.90 10.01
N GLN A 98 -6.15 -11.20 8.75
CA GLN A 98 -5.44 -12.17 7.90
C GLN A 98 -4.44 -11.52 6.93
N ALA A 99 -4.24 -10.20 7.03
CA ALA A 99 -3.44 -9.43 6.07
C ALA A 99 -2.02 -9.99 5.87
N ARG A 100 -1.33 -10.34 6.97
CA ARG A 100 0.02 -10.92 6.91
C ARG A 100 0.04 -12.27 6.20
N GLU A 101 -0.93 -13.12 6.45
CA GLU A 101 -1.05 -14.41 5.76
C GLU A 101 -1.30 -14.22 4.27
N LYS A 102 -2.16 -13.27 3.90
CA LYS A 102 -2.42 -12.88 2.51
C LYS A 102 -1.16 -12.35 1.82
N ALA A 103 -0.36 -11.52 2.52
CA ALA A 103 0.92 -11.01 2.00
C ALA A 103 1.91 -12.14 1.70
N VAL A 104 2.06 -13.11 2.61
CA VAL A 104 2.90 -14.31 2.39
C VAL A 104 2.42 -15.10 1.18
N LYS A 105 1.12 -15.35 1.06
CA LYS A 105 0.52 -16.07 -0.08
C LYS A 105 0.72 -15.32 -1.41
N ALA A 106 0.72 -13.99 -1.37
CA ALA A 106 0.97 -13.13 -2.52
C ALA A 106 2.47 -13.02 -2.90
N GLY A 107 3.37 -13.64 -2.13
CA GLY A 107 4.81 -13.65 -2.42
C GLY A 107 5.58 -12.45 -1.84
N TYR A 108 4.98 -11.68 -0.94
CA TYR A 108 5.63 -10.53 -0.29
C TYR A 108 6.37 -10.87 1.00
N ASP A 109 6.59 -12.16 1.29
CA ASP A 109 7.46 -12.60 2.38
C ASP A 109 8.89 -12.80 1.88
N ILE A 110 9.84 -12.08 2.47
CA ILE A 110 11.24 -12.09 2.03
C ILE A 110 11.88 -13.47 2.21
N HIS A 111 11.54 -14.21 3.27
CA HIS A 111 12.13 -15.54 3.52
C HIS A 111 11.68 -16.54 2.46
N THR A 112 10.39 -16.58 2.15
CA THR A 112 9.84 -17.44 1.12
C THR A 112 10.38 -17.05 -0.27
N SER A 113 10.39 -15.76 -0.58
CA SER A 113 10.88 -15.25 -1.87
C SER A 113 12.38 -15.53 -2.07
N ALA A 114 13.20 -15.37 -1.03
CA ALA A 114 14.61 -15.69 -1.08
C ALA A 114 14.86 -17.18 -1.33
N GLN A 115 14.09 -18.08 -0.70
CA GLN A 115 14.19 -19.53 -0.91
C GLN A 115 13.82 -19.91 -2.35
N VAL A 116 12.73 -19.34 -2.90
CA VAL A 116 12.32 -19.57 -4.27
C VAL A 116 13.41 -19.14 -5.25
N LEU A 117 13.97 -17.96 -5.04
CA LEU A 117 15.05 -17.43 -5.88
C LEU A 117 16.32 -18.29 -5.79
N GLN A 118 16.71 -18.71 -4.59
CA GLN A 118 17.84 -19.60 -4.38
C GLN A 118 17.66 -20.92 -5.14
N GLN A 119 16.49 -21.54 -5.02
CA GLN A 119 16.20 -22.80 -5.72
C GLN A 119 16.18 -22.63 -7.25
N PHE A 120 15.73 -21.47 -7.74
CA PHE A 120 15.82 -21.14 -9.16
C PHE A 120 17.28 -21.13 -9.65
N TYR A 121 18.16 -20.42 -8.95
CA TYR A 121 19.57 -20.35 -9.33
C TYR A 121 20.29 -21.69 -9.23
N LEU A 122 20.04 -22.47 -8.18
CA LEU A 122 20.66 -23.80 -8.03
C LEU A 122 20.26 -24.75 -9.18
N ARG A 123 18.99 -24.72 -9.59
CA ARG A 123 18.51 -25.51 -10.74
C ARG A 123 19.20 -25.06 -12.03
N ARG A 124 19.25 -23.76 -12.30
CA ARG A 124 19.90 -23.24 -13.51
C ARG A 124 21.39 -23.55 -13.55
N TYR A 125 22.08 -23.43 -12.41
CA TYR A 125 23.50 -23.81 -12.32
C TYR A 125 23.71 -25.30 -12.67
N ALA A 126 22.90 -26.20 -12.15
CA ALA A 126 23.00 -27.64 -12.44
C ALA A 126 22.68 -28.00 -13.90
N GLU A 127 21.88 -27.21 -14.62
CA GLU A 127 21.61 -27.38 -16.06
C GLU A 127 22.81 -26.96 -16.93
N VAL A 128 23.56 -25.94 -16.54
CA VAL A 128 24.69 -25.37 -17.32
C VAL A 128 25.99 -26.13 -17.07
N THR A 129 26.11 -26.83 -15.94
CA THR A 129 27.34 -27.55 -15.54
C THR A 129 27.33 -29.05 -15.93
N LYS A 130 26.33 -29.48 -16.66
CA LYS A 130 26.28 -30.80 -17.35
C LYS A 130 26.77 -30.70 -18.78
#